data_103e9aafce4e7a5c1b6b6c6cfddf01dd
#
_entry.id   103e9aafce4e7a5c1b6b6c6cfddf01dd
#
_cell.length_a   1.000
_cell.length_b   1.000
_cell.length_c   1.000
_cell.angle_alpha   90.00
_cell.angle_beta   90.00
_cell.angle_gamma   90.00
#
_symmetry.space_group_name_H-M   'P 1'
#
loop_
_entity.id
_entity.type
_entity.pdbx_description
1 polymer ?
#
loop_
_entity_poly.entity_id
_entity_poly.type
_entity_poly.pdbx_seq_one_letter_code
_entity_poly.pdbx_strand_id
1 'polypeptide(L)'
;MAGERVMMQMATPRMVGEVKETERLCRIMQCAEPRLPIEIISTGLPDIMLPVQSKEELETLNPDMAALAELSRELEVVGVHAFVQAGDGYTAHVRNFAPLYGVDEESATGTANAALTHYLQRQGLIQQGSECSFLQGEKMGRPSVVETMVRTDGTIYVGGKCRIVAKGELLV
;
A
#
# COMPACT_ATOMS: atom_id res chain seq x y z
N MET A 1 -20.28 20.20 -6.38
CA MET A 1 -19.86 20.34 -4.96
C MET A 1 -18.61 19.50 -4.77
N ALA A 2 -17.51 20.08 -4.31
CA ALA A 2 -16.31 19.31 -3.95
C ALA A 2 -16.69 18.39 -2.78
N GLY A 3 -16.36 17.10 -2.86
CA GLY A 3 -16.61 16.16 -1.78
C GLY A 3 -15.78 16.55 -0.54
N GLU A 4 -16.34 16.32 0.65
CA GLU A 4 -15.60 16.50 1.89
C GLU A 4 -14.45 15.47 1.97
N ARG A 5 -13.30 15.90 2.47
CA ARG A 5 -12.18 15.01 2.77
C ARG A 5 -12.46 14.32 4.09
N VAL A 6 -12.50 13.00 4.08
CA VAL A 6 -12.69 12.19 5.31
C VAL A 6 -11.42 11.39 5.55
N MET A 7 -10.88 11.52 6.75
CA MET A 7 -9.65 10.86 7.18
C MET A 7 -9.93 10.01 8.42
N MET A 8 -9.45 8.77 8.40
CA MET A 8 -9.59 7.81 9.49
C MET A 8 -8.22 7.56 10.12
N GLN A 9 -8.14 7.59 11.44
CA GLN A 9 -6.93 7.24 12.17
C GLN A 9 -6.65 5.74 12.05
N MET A 10 -5.41 5.40 11.75
CA MET A 10 -4.94 4.02 11.68
C MET A 10 -4.41 3.54 13.02
N ALA A 11 -4.33 2.21 13.19
CA ALA A 11 -3.55 1.64 14.30
C ALA A 11 -2.09 2.08 14.19
N THR A 12 -1.41 2.14 15.34
CA THR A 12 0.00 2.53 15.39
C THR A 12 0.83 1.66 14.45
N PRO A 13 1.50 2.26 13.45
CA PRO A 13 2.27 1.49 12.49
C PRO A 13 3.47 0.81 13.16
N ARG A 14 3.79 -0.40 12.69
CA ARG A 14 4.92 -1.19 13.19
C ARG A 14 5.58 -1.92 12.04
N MET A 15 6.91 -1.86 11.98
CA MET A 15 7.71 -2.79 11.19
C MET A 15 7.75 -4.11 11.96
N VAL A 16 7.25 -5.18 11.38
CA VAL A 16 7.11 -6.50 12.03
C VAL A 16 8.10 -7.53 11.51
N GLY A 17 8.75 -7.25 10.39
CA GLY A 17 9.77 -8.12 9.82
C GLY A 17 10.37 -7.59 8.53
N GLU A 18 11.34 -8.34 8.01
CA GLU A 18 11.96 -8.12 6.70
C GLU A 18 11.86 -9.40 5.88
N VAL A 19 11.67 -9.26 4.58
CA VAL A 19 11.71 -10.41 3.66
C VAL A 19 13.17 -10.75 3.37
N LYS A 20 13.63 -11.87 3.91
CA LYS A 20 15.03 -12.33 3.73
C LYS A 20 15.25 -13.03 2.39
N GLU A 21 14.22 -13.74 1.89
CA GLU A 21 14.26 -14.44 0.62
C GLU A 21 13.86 -13.52 -0.55
N THR A 22 14.59 -12.43 -0.72
CA THR A 22 14.33 -11.40 -1.74
C THR A 22 14.22 -11.98 -3.13
N GLU A 23 15.15 -12.87 -3.52
CA GLU A 23 15.15 -13.52 -4.84
C GLU A 23 13.87 -14.35 -5.08
N ARG A 24 13.37 -15.04 -4.03
CA ARG A 24 12.13 -15.82 -4.13
C ARG A 24 10.94 -14.89 -4.38
N LEU A 25 10.82 -13.79 -3.63
CA LEU A 25 9.77 -12.81 -3.81
C LEU A 25 9.84 -12.16 -5.18
N CYS A 26 11.03 -11.72 -5.62
CA CYS A 26 11.22 -11.10 -6.94
C CYS A 26 10.82 -12.06 -8.09
N ARG A 27 11.14 -13.34 -7.96
CA ARG A 27 10.71 -14.36 -8.94
C ARG A 27 9.20 -14.53 -8.98
N ILE A 28 8.54 -14.58 -7.82
CA ILE A 28 7.08 -14.66 -7.69
C ILE A 28 6.42 -13.41 -8.29
N MET A 29 6.94 -12.22 -7.99
CA MET A 29 6.41 -10.94 -8.45
C MET A 29 6.79 -10.61 -9.89
N GLN A 30 7.76 -11.33 -10.48
CA GLN A 30 8.36 -11.07 -11.80
C GLN A 30 8.94 -9.65 -11.90
N CYS A 31 9.73 -9.26 -10.90
CA CYS A 31 10.40 -7.96 -10.82
C CYS A 31 11.92 -8.11 -10.63
N ALA A 32 12.63 -7.02 -10.87
CA ALA A 32 14.05 -6.92 -10.56
C ALA A 32 14.28 -6.81 -9.04
N GLU A 33 15.50 -7.04 -8.60
CA GLU A 33 15.87 -6.89 -7.20
C GLU A 33 15.76 -5.42 -6.77
N PRO A 34 15.03 -5.11 -5.68
CA PRO A 34 14.86 -3.75 -5.20
C PRO A 34 16.17 -3.13 -4.68
N ARG A 35 16.28 -1.80 -4.79
CA ARG A 35 17.40 -1.05 -4.21
C ARG A 35 17.18 -0.67 -2.75
N LEU A 36 15.95 -0.71 -2.29
CA LEU A 36 15.55 -0.43 -0.92
C LEU A 36 15.15 -1.74 -0.23
N PRO A 37 15.23 -1.83 1.11
CA PRO A 37 14.88 -3.03 1.84
C PRO A 37 13.39 -3.39 1.66
N ILE A 38 13.09 -4.69 1.65
CA ILE A 38 11.72 -5.19 1.62
C ILE A 38 11.28 -5.45 3.05
N GLU A 39 10.49 -4.54 3.60
CA GLU A 39 9.98 -4.61 4.97
C GLU A 39 8.54 -5.11 5.02
N ILE A 40 8.18 -5.77 6.12
CA ILE A 40 6.80 -6.13 6.45
C ILE A 40 6.31 -5.10 7.47
N ILE A 41 5.26 -4.36 7.11
CA ILE A 41 4.72 -3.28 7.95
C ILE A 41 3.24 -3.49 8.19
N SER A 42 2.81 -3.27 9.43
CA SER A 42 1.42 -3.40 9.85
C SER A 42 0.89 -2.07 10.40
N THR A 43 -0.30 -1.71 9.95
CA THR A 43 -1.17 -0.68 10.55
C THR A 43 -2.49 -1.29 11.05
N GLY A 44 -2.42 -2.57 11.44
CA GLY A 44 -3.52 -3.45 11.83
C GLY A 44 -3.45 -4.77 11.07
N LEU A 45 -3.15 -4.71 9.77
CA LEU A 45 -2.87 -5.86 8.91
C LEU A 45 -1.45 -5.71 8.34
N PRO A 46 -0.62 -6.77 8.34
CA PRO A 46 0.74 -6.71 7.82
C PRO A 46 0.75 -6.92 6.30
N ASP A 47 1.49 -6.06 5.61
CA ASP A 47 1.76 -6.16 4.16
C ASP A 47 3.26 -6.08 3.89
N ILE A 48 3.72 -6.75 2.83
CA ILE A 48 5.08 -6.62 2.31
C ILE A 48 5.16 -5.33 1.49
N MET A 49 6.05 -4.41 1.87
CA MET A 49 6.37 -3.22 1.10
C MET A 49 7.44 -3.56 0.07
N LEU A 50 7.04 -3.62 -1.20
CA LEU A 50 7.93 -3.97 -2.32
C LEU A 50 8.24 -2.74 -3.17
N PRO A 51 9.38 -2.08 -2.99
CA PRO A 51 9.83 -1.02 -3.89
C PRO A 51 10.23 -1.62 -5.24
N VAL A 52 9.73 -1.06 -6.35
CA VAL A 52 10.17 -1.40 -7.69
C VAL A 52 10.97 -0.25 -8.31
N GLN A 53 11.69 -0.52 -9.41
CA GLN A 53 12.69 0.43 -9.91
C GLN A 53 12.10 1.50 -10.84
N SER A 54 10.96 1.21 -11.49
CA SER A 54 10.31 2.15 -12.41
C SER A 54 8.80 1.94 -12.49
N LYS A 55 8.11 2.92 -13.07
CA LYS A 55 6.67 2.83 -13.33
C LYS A 55 6.36 1.72 -14.34
N GLU A 56 7.19 1.55 -15.35
CA GLU A 56 7.05 0.47 -16.33
C GLU A 56 7.14 -0.90 -15.67
N GLU A 57 8.08 -1.07 -14.73
CA GLU A 57 8.18 -2.31 -13.96
C GLU A 57 6.92 -2.54 -13.12
N LEU A 58 6.44 -1.51 -12.40
CA LEU A 58 5.19 -1.61 -11.64
C LEU A 58 4.01 -2.03 -12.52
N GLU A 59 3.87 -1.43 -13.69
CA GLU A 59 2.78 -1.71 -14.63
C GLU A 59 2.86 -3.13 -15.23
N THR A 60 4.08 -3.67 -15.38
CA THR A 60 4.31 -4.99 -15.98
C THR A 60 4.35 -6.13 -14.98
N LEU A 61 4.30 -5.86 -13.67
CA LEU A 61 4.20 -6.91 -12.65
C LEU A 61 3.08 -7.89 -13.00
N ASN A 62 3.41 -9.17 -13.00
CA ASN A 62 2.47 -10.26 -13.26
C ASN A 62 2.74 -11.42 -12.30
N PRO A 63 2.37 -11.29 -11.02
CA PRO A 63 2.71 -12.27 -10.00
C PRO A 63 2.16 -13.67 -10.28
N ASP A 64 2.92 -14.71 -9.91
CA ASP A 64 2.36 -16.03 -9.70
C ASP A 64 1.48 -16.00 -8.45
N MET A 65 0.17 -15.88 -8.65
CA MET A 65 -0.80 -15.70 -7.57
C MET A 65 -0.85 -16.88 -6.59
N ALA A 66 -0.63 -18.10 -7.07
CA ALA A 66 -0.60 -19.29 -6.22
C ALA A 66 0.63 -19.28 -5.31
N ALA A 67 1.81 -19.02 -5.87
CA ALA A 67 3.05 -18.93 -5.12
C ALA A 67 3.04 -17.73 -4.16
N LEU A 68 2.42 -16.59 -4.56
CA LEU A 68 2.28 -15.43 -3.71
C LEU A 68 1.35 -15.69 -2.52
N ALA A 69 0.25 -16.44 -2.73
CA ALA A 69 -0.63 -16.82 -1.62
C ALA A 69 0.07 -17.75 -0.62
N GLU A 70 0.91 -18.68 -1.09
CA GLU A 70 1.72 -19.54 -0.22
C GLU A 70 2.74 -18.71 0.59
N LEU A 71 3.48 -17.83 -0.07
CA LEU A 71 4.44 -16.95 0.59
C LEU A 71 3.75 -16.04 1.62
N SER A 72 2.58 -15.49 1.28
CA SER A 72 1.79 -14.65 2.19
C SER A 72 1.37 -15.42 3.45
N ARG A 73 1.01 -16.70 3.31
CA ARG A 73 0.66 -17.56 4.43
C ARG A 73 1.89 -17.87 5.30
N GLU A 74 3.03 -18.19 4.70
CA GLU A 74 4.29 -18.48 5.40
C GLU A 74 4.77 -17.29 6.23
N LEU A 75 4.64 -16.07 5.69
CA LEU A 75 5.08 -14.82 6.33
C LEU A 75 3.99 -14.18 7.21
N GLU A 76 2.80 -14.78 7.29
CA GLU A 76 1.65 -14.26 8.04
C GLU A 76 1.28 -12.83 7.63
N VAL A 77 1.30 -12.53 6.31
CA VAL A 77 0.95 -11.24 5.72
C VAL A 77 -0.31 -11.31 4.90
N VAL A 78 -0.95 -10.15 4.67
CA VAL A 78 -2.09 -10.05 3.75
C VAL A 78 -1.65 -10.26 2.31
N GLY A 79 -0.56 -9.60 1.92
CA GLY A 79 -0.03 -9.70 0.57
C GLY A 79 1.14 -8.75 0.33
N VAL A 80 1.25 -8.30 -0.92
CA VAL A 80 2.32 -7.42 -1.37
C VAL A 80 1.76 -6.08 -1.84
N HIS A 81 2.25 -5.01 -1.26
CA HIS A 81 2.04 -3.64 -1.70
C HIS A 81 3.27 -3.16 -2.46
N ALA A 82 3.22 -3.32 -3.80
CA ALA A 82 4.29 -2.88 -4.68
C ALA A 82 4.15 -1.39 -5.00
N PHE A 83 5.26 -0.66 -5.02
CA PHE A 83 5.23 0.78 -5.24
C PHE A 83 6.49 1.29 -5.94
N VAL A 84 6.34 2.43 -6.61
CA VAL A 84 7.43 3.27 -7.11
C VAL A 84 7.15 4.72 -6.74
N GLN A 85 8.19 5.44 -6.28
CA GLN A 85 8.06 6.87 -6.03
C GLN A 85 7.72 7.62 -7.33
N ALA A 86 6.81 8.58 -7.23
CA ALA A 86 6.35 9.36 -8.36
C ALA A 86 6.94 10.78 -8.36
N GLY A 87 6.94 11.41 -9.55
CA GLY A 87 7.35 12.80 -9.75
C GLY A 87 6.28 13.64 -10.44
N ASP A 88 5.07 13.08 -10.60
CA ASP A 88 3.97 13.64 -11.39
C ASP A 88 2.80 14.21 -10.55
N GLY A 89 3.10 14.58 -9.31
CA GLY A 89 2.12 15.13 -8.37
C GLY A 89 1.59 14.14 -7.34
N TYR A 90 1.93 12.85 -7.47
CA TYR A 90 1.68 11.84 -6.47
C TYR A 90 2.96 11.53 -5.67
N THR A 91 2.80 10.97 -4.48
CA THR A 91 3.93 10.47 -3.68
C THR A 91 4.47 9.18 -4.26
N ALA A 92 3.58 8.27 -4.66
CA ALA A 92 3.93 7.03 -5.34
C ALA A 92 2.77 6.50 -6.18
N HIS A 93 3.10 5.71 -7.21
CA HIS A 93 2.19 4.78 -7.86
C HIS A 93 2.28 3.43 -7.17
N VAL A 94 1.14 2.77 -6.98
CA VAL A 94 1.08 1.55 -6.19
C VAL A 94 0.18 0.48 -6.81
N ARG A 95 0.49 -0.80 -6.55
CA ARG A 95 -0.37 -1.95 -6.83
C ARG A 95 -0.42 -2.86 -5.61
N ASN A 96 -1.60 -3.37 -5.27
CA ASN A 96 -1.79 -4.20 -4.08
C ASN A 96 -2.33 -5.58 -4.47
N PHE A 97 -1.63 -6.64 -4.03
CA PHE A 97 -1.93 -8.03 -4.34
C PHE A 97 -2.17 -8.82 -3.05
N ALA A 98 -3.34 -9.44 -2.91
CA ALA A 98 -3.73 -10.20 -1.73
C ALA A 98 -4.40 -11.55 -2.07
N PRO A 99 -3.75 -12.42 -2.88
CA PRO A 99 -4.38 -13.64 -3.38
C PRO A 99 -4.71 -14.65 -2.28
N LEU A 100 -4.04 -14.62 -1.14
CA LEU A 100 -4.36 -15.46 0.03
C LEU A 100 -5.81 -15.25 0.51
N TYR A 101 -6.35 -14.05 0.30
CA TYR A 101 -7.73 -13.69 0.68
C TYR A 101 -8.70 -13.64 -0.51
N GLY A 102 -8.29 -14.21 -1.66
CA GLY A 102 -9.12 -14.28 -2.87
C GLY A 102 -9.21 -12.95 -3.62
N VAL A 103 -8.29 -12.02 -3.37
CA VAL A 103 -8.19 -10.72 -4.06
C VAL A 103 -6.89 -10.69 -4.84
N ASP A 104 -6.95 -10.99 -6.14
CA ASP A 104 -5.74 -10.96 -6.97
C ASP A 104 -5.10 -9.59 -7.00
N GLU A 105 -5.89 -8.53 -7.18
CA GLU A 105 -5.44 -7.13 -7.09
C GLU A 105 -6.55 -6.24 -6.56
N GLU A 106 -6.21 -5.23 -5.75
CA GLU A 106 -7.13 -4.26 -5.19
C GLU A 106 -6.86 -2.84 -5.72
N SER A 107 -7.93 -2.10 -6.03
CA SER A 107 -7.82 -0.76 -6.64
C SER A 107 -7.67 0.40 -5.65
N ALA A 108 -7.91 0.17 -4.36
CA ALA A 108 -7.77 1.19 -3.31
C ALA A 108 -7.65 0.53 -1.92
N THR A 109 -6.47 0.58 -1.32
CA THR A 109 -6.17 -0.12 -0.06
C THR A 109 -5.68 0.87 0.99
N GLY A 110 -6.55 1.25 1.92
CA GLY A 110 -6.22 2.23 2.97
C GLY A 110 -5.12 1.74 3.92
N THR A 111 -5.22 0.50 4.42
CA THR A 111 -4.26 -0.10 5.37
C THR A 111 -2.86 -0.20 4.78
N ALA A 112 -2.74 -0.72 3.55
CA ALA A 112 -1.45 -0.88 2.89
C ALA A 112 -0.81 0.47 2.51
N ASN A 113 -1.58 1.48 2.06
CA ASN A 113 -1.06 2.82 1.81
C ASN A 113 -0.63 3.54 3.11
N ALA A 114 -1.30 3.29 4.23
CA ALA A 114 -0.84 3.78 5.54
C ALA A 114 0.46 3.09 5.98
N ALA A 115 0.59 1.77 5.74
CA ALA A 115 1.83 1.03 5.97
C ALA A 115 2.97 1.55 5.08
N LEU A 116 2.70 1.82 3.80
CA LEU A 116 3.65 2.43 2.88
C LEU A 116 4.10 3.82 3.36
N THR A 117 3.19 4.63 3.89
CA THR A 117 3.53 5.93 4.47
C THR A 117 4.55 5.78 5.60
N HIS A 118 4.36 4.80 6.49
CA HIS A 118 5.32 4.51 7.55
C HIS A 118 6.66 4.02 6.98
N TYR A 119 6.62 3.14 5.98
CA TYR A 119 7.82 2.68 5.28
C TYR A 119 8.62 3.85 4.70
N LEU A 120 7.96 4.74 3.93
CA LEU A 120 8.62 5.90 3.30
C LEU A 120 9.25 6.83 4.34
N GLN A 121 8.58 7.03 5.49
CA GLN A 121 9.13 7.81 6.60
C GLN A 121 10.37 7.13 7.21
N ARG A 122 10.33 5.83 7.44
CA ARG A 122 11.47 5.05 7.97
C ARG A 122 12.68 5.09 7.05
N GLN A 123 12.45 5.05 5.73
CA GLN A 123 13.51 5.15 4.73
C GLN A 123 13.99 6.60 4.49
N GLY A 124 13.44 7.60 5.20
CA GLY A 124 13.80 9.01 5.03
C GLY A 124 13.34 9.63 3.71
N LEU A 125 12.39 9.00 3.01
CA LEU A 125 11.86 9.44 1.72
C LEU A 125 10.75 10.48 1.88
N ILE A 126 10.12 10.55 3.05
CA ILE A 126 9.19 11.60 3.46
C ILE A 126 9.51 12.04 4.88
N GLN A 127 9.08 13.26 5.25
CA GLN A 127 9.26 13.83 6.58
C GLN A 127 8.04 13.60 7.46
N GLN A 128 8.23 13.73 8.77
CA GLN A 128 7.13 13.81 9.72
C GLN A 128 6.29 15.07 9.42
N GLY A 129 4.98 14.93 9.48
CA GLY A 129 4.04 15.98 9.08
C GLY A 129 3.68 15.99 7.60
N SER A 130 4.28 15.09 6.79
CA SER A 130 3.96 14.99 5.36
C SER A 130 2.52 14.55 5.12
N GLU A 131 1.91 15.16 4.11
CA GLU A 131 0.72 14.64 3.43
C GLU A 131 1.18 13.88 2.18
N CYS A 132 0.65 12.67 1.98
CA CYS A 132 0.98 11.82 0.85
C CYS A 132 -0.28 11.51 0.05
N SER A 133 -0.10 11.30 -1.25
CA SER A 133 -1.14 10.83 -2.15
C SER A 133 -0.60 9.67 -2.99
N PHE A 134 -1.33 8.57 -3.02
CA PHE A 134 -0.95 7.36 -3.72
C PHE A 134 -1.95 7.08 -4.83
N LEU A 135 -1.46 6.87 -6.04
CA LEU A 135 -2.29 6.48 -7.18
C LEU A 135 -2.28 4.97 -7.33
N GLN A 136 -3.44 4.34 -7.14
CA GLN A 136 -3.64 2.89 -7.15
C GLN A 136 -4.72 2.51 -8.17
N GLY A 137 -4.65 1.28 -8.71
CA GLY A 137 -5.70 0.74 -9.57
C GLY A 137 -5.63 1.18 -11.03
N GLU A 138 -4.55 1.86 -11.46
CA GLU A 138 -4.36 2.28 -12.87
C GLU A 138 -4.42 1.07 -13.81
N LYS A 139 -3.70 -0.02 -13.50
CA LYS A 139 -3.67 -1.23 -14.31
C LYS A 139 -5.02 -1.94 -14.40
N MET A 140 -5.86 -1.76 -13.41
CA MET A 140 -7.22 -2.32 -13.36
C MET A 140 -8.25 -1.46 -14.11
N GLY A 141 -7.86 -0.30 -14.69
CA GLY A 141 -8.78 0.68 -15.25
C GLY A 141 -9.68 1.35 -14.21
N ARG A 142 -9.28 1.32 -12.94
CA ARG A 142 -10.00 1.87 -11.77
C ARG A 142 -9.08 2.77 -10.93
N PRO A 143 -8.49 3.84 -11.53
CA PRO A 143 -7.57 4.70 -10.81
C PRO A 143 -8.23 5.32 -9.59
N SER A 144 -7.59 5.19 -8.46
CA SER A 144 -8.04 5.68 -7.15
C SER A 144 -6.92 6.44 -6.47
N VAL A 145 -7.23 7.56 -5.84
CA VAL A 145 -6.28 8.32 -5.04
C VAL A 145 -6.55 8.04 -3.57
N VAL A 146 -5.58 7.43 -2.90
CA VAL A 146 -5.58 7.23 -1.45
C VAL A 146 -4.69 8.28 -0.82
N GLU A 147 -5.23 9.05 0.10
CA GLU A 147 -4.50 10.11 0.80
C GLU A 147 -4.10 9.64 2.19
N THR A 148 -2.88 9.96 2.62
CA THR A 148 -2.44 9.73 3.99
C THR A 148 -1.81 10.98 4.58
N MET A 149 -1.77 11.05 5.91
CA MET A 149 -1.13 12.14 6.65
C MET A 149 -0.40 11.57 7.85
N VAL A 150 0.87 11.92 8.00
CA VAL A 150 1.65 11.63 9.22
C VAL A 150 1.58 12.82 10.15
N ARG A 151 1.09 12.63 11.35
CA ARG A 151 1.13 13.67 12.39
C ARG A 151 2.49 13.76 13.07
N THR A 152 2.72 14.86 13.77
CA THR A 152 3.97 15.09 14.52
C THR A 152 4.18 14.11 15.68
N ASP A 153 3.13 13.44 16.15
CA ASP A 153 3.19 12.37 17.14
C ASP A 153 3.41 10.98 16.53
N GLY A 154 3.57 10.89 15.20
CA GLY A 154 3.75 9.63 14.47
C GLY A 154 2.45 8.92 14.10
N THR A 155 1.29 9.44 14.48
CA THR A 155 -0.01 8.88 14.10
C THR A 155 -0.24 9.06 12.60
N ILE A 156 -0.74 8.00 11.94
CA ILE A 156 -1.08 8.02 10.51
C ILE A 156 -2.59 8.03 10.36
N TYR A 157 -3.05 8.91 9.49
CA TYR A 157 -4.42 8.97 9.01
C TYR A 157 -4.45 8.58 7.54
N VAL A 158 -5.52 7.87 7.13
CA VAL A 158 -5.80 7.50 5.74
C VAL A 158 -7.19 7.93 5.34
N GLY A 159 -7.37 8.31 4.11
CA GLY A 159 -8.67 8.71 3.58
C GLY A 159 -8.64 9.24 2.17
N GLY A 160 -9.51 10.19 1.89
CA GLY A 160 -9.64 10.82 0.59
C GLY A 160 -10.94 11.60 0.46
N LYS A 161 -11.27 11.98 -0.76
CA LYS A 161 -12.52 12.70 -1.07
C LYS A 161 -13.70 11.74 -1.00
N CYS A 162 -14.68 12.08 -0.18
CA CYS A 162 -15.90 11.29 0.02
C CYS A 162 -17.15 12.05 -0.44
N ARG A 163 -18.18 11.30 -0.81
CA ARG A 163 -19.52 11.83 -1.11
C ARG A 163 -20.56 11.01 -0.35
N ILE A 164 -21.48 11.68 0.33
CA ILE A 164 -22.64 11.03 0.93
C ILE A 164 -23.56 10.58 -0.19
N VAL A 165 -23.81 9.27 -0.29
CA VAL A 165 -24.71 8.67 -1.30
C VAL A 165 -26.05 8.24 -0.70
N ALA A 166 -26.11 8.01 0.62
CA ALA A 166 -27.34 7.67 1.35
C ALA A 166 -27.27 8.12 2.81
N LYS A 167 -28.42 8.37 3.41
CA LYS A 167 -28.60 8.54 4.86
C LYS A 167 -29.71 7.62 5.32
N GLY A 168 -29.56 7.01 6.50
CA GLY A 168 -30.55 6.13 7.10
C GLY A 168 -30.39 6.09 8.61
N GLU A 169 -31.35 5.45 9.27
CA GLU A 169 -31.37 5.23 10.71
C GLU A 169 -31.26 3.73 10.99
N LEU A 170 -30.39 3.35 11.92
CA LEU A 170 -30.29 1.98 12.43
C LEU A 170 -31.19 1.88 13.67
N LEU A 171 -32.20 1.02 13.58
CA LEU A 171 -33.03 0.65 14.71
C LEU A 171 -32.42 -0.59 15.37
N VAL A 172 -31.85 -0.44 16.55
CA VAL A 172 -31.24 -1.50 17.40
C VAL A 172 -32.07 -1.65 18.65
#